data_848abf530c3a867a70913033be6a4daf
#
_entry.id   848abf530c3a867a70913033be6a4daf
#
_cell.length_a   1.000
_cell.length_b   1.000
_cell.length_c   1.000
_cell.angle_alpha   90.00
_cell.angle_beta   90.00
_cell.angle_gamma   90.00
#
_symmetry.space_group_name_H-M   'P 1'
#
loop_
_entity.id
_entity.type
_entity.pdbx_description
1 polymer ?
#
loop_
_entity_poly.entity_id
_entity_poly.type
_entity_poly.pdbx_seq_one_letter_code
_entity_poly.pdbx_strand_id
1 'polypeptide(L)'
;MSDAAEALGHEYDHYDPAFALDPHADYAKLRAACPVARTDSYGGFYVLSRFEDIEAVYKEPENFSSFPTDTPPTPGHERPLIPLEVDPPDHLHYRRIVDHHFGPKFIKTLEPAMREYAAGLVG
;
A
#
# COMPACT_ATOMS: atom_id res chain seq x y z
N MET A 1 -15.33 13.24 17.01
CA MET A 1 -14.49 12.09 17.35
C MET A 1 -14.40 12.05 18.87
N SER A 2 -14.42 10.87 19.51
CA SER A 2 -14.21 10.79 20.96
C SER A 2 -12.71 10.84 21.26
N ASP A 3 -12.32 11.39 22.43
CA ASP A 3 -10.92 11.43 22.87
C ASP A 3 -10.23 10.06 22.81
N ALA A 4 -10.98 8.98 23.08
CA ALA A 4 -10.47 7.60 22.99
C ALA A 4 -10.16 7.14 21.55
N ALA A 5 -10.92 7.62 20.56
CA ALA A 5 -10.67 7.30 19.16
C ALA A 5 -9.44 8.05 18.62
N GLU A 6 -9.25 9.28 19.09
CA GLU A 6 -8.08 10.08 18.75
C GLU A 6 -6.80 9.51 19.38
N ALA A 7 -6.86 9.10 20.65
CA ALA A 7 -5.76 8.41 21.33
C ALA A 7 -5.32 7.13 20.60
N LEU A 8 -6.28 6.32 20.12
CA LEU A 8 -5.99 5.09 19.37
C LEU A 8 -5.20 5.38 18.07
N GLY A 9 -5.48 6.49 17.40
CA GLY A 9 -4.72 6.91 16.22
C GLY A 9 -3.30 7.34 16.57
N HIS A 10 -3.13 8.13 17.62
CA HIS A 10 -1.81 8.59 18.07
C HIS A 10 -0.88 7.46 18.51
N GLU A 11 -1.42 6.37 19.05
CA GLU A 11 -0.67 5.19 19.49
C GLU A 11 -0.29 4.24 18.34
N TYR A 12 -0.81 4.45 17.14
CA TYR A 12 -0.55 3.55 16.00
C TYR A 12 0.91 3.62 15.57
N ASP A 13 1.58 2.45 15.60
CA ASP A 13 2.93 2.23 15.09
C ASP A 13 3.00 0.88 14.38
N HIS A 14 3.17 0.89 13.05
CA HIS A 14 3.24 -0.34 12.26
C HIS A 14 4.58 -1.09 12.41
N TYR A 15 5.60 -0.49 13.03
CA TYR A 15 6.85 -1.15 13.39
C TYR A 15 6.86 -1.68 14.83
N ASP A 16 5.80 -1.45 15.62
CA ASP A 16 5.69 -2.04 16.94
C ASP A 16 5.64 -3.58 16.80
N PRO A 17 6.56 -4.33 17.47
CA PRO A 17 6.52 -5.77 17.49
C PRO A 17 5.19 -6.37 17.98
N ALA A 18 4.49 -5.68 18.88
CA ALA A 18 3.18 -6.12 19.36
C ALA A 18 2.12 -6.01 18.24
N PHE A 19 2.16 -4.96 17.43
CA PHE A 19 1.30 -4.83 16.26
C PHE A 19 1.54 -5.93 15.23
N ALA A 20 2.80 -6.33 15.01
CA ALA A 20 3.15 -7.38 14.06
C ALA A 20 2.61 -8.77 14.44
N LEU A 21 2.31 -9.01 15.73
CA LEU A 21 1.74 -10.29 16.20
C LEU A 21 0.28 -10.48 15.81
N ASP A 22 -0.54 -9.42 15.86
CA ASP A 22 -1.95 -9.46 15.45
C ASP A 22 -2.41 -8.11 14.87
N PRO A 23 -1.97 -7.75 13.66
CA PRO A 23 -2.35 -6.49 13.03
C PRO A 23 -3.86 -6.41 12.73
N HIS A 24 -4.53 -7.56 12.57
CA HIS A 24 -5.96 -7.59 12.25
C HIS A 24 -6.84 -7.08 13.40
N ALA A 25 -6.46 -7.39 14.64
CA ALA A 25 -7.18 -6.90 15.83
C ALA A 25 -7.10 -5.37 15.93
N ASP A 26 -5.93 -4.79 15.69
CA ASP A 26 -5.72 -3.34 15.76
C ASP A 26 -6.40 -2.61 14.59
N TYR A 27 -6.32 -3.13 13.38
CA TYR A 27 -7.09 -2.59 12.26
C TYR A 27 -8.61 -2.69 12.50
N ALA A 28 -9.11 -3.71 13.17
CA ALA A 28 -10.52 -3.81 13.53
C ALA A 28 -10.94 -2.69 14.50
N LYS A 29 -10.11 -2.38 15.48
CA LYS A 29 -10.33 -1.26 16.42
C LYS A 29 -10.33 0.08 15.68
N LEU A 30 -9.34 0.31 14.80
CA LEU A 30 -9.26 1.53 14.00
C LEU A 30 -10.52 1.70 13.12
N ARG A 31 -10.93 0.66 12.38
CA ARG A 31 -12.15 0.72 11.56
C ARG A 31 -13.40 1.09 12.34
N ALA A 32 -13.51 0.61 13.56
CA ALA A 32 -14.67 0.84 14.41
C ALA A 32 -14.68 2.24 15.03
N ALA A 33 -13.53 2.73 15.50
CA ALA A 33 -13.45 3.94 16.32
C ALA A 33 -12.91 5.16 15.56
N CYS A 34 -11.89 4.98 14.70
CA CYS A 34 -11.20 6.06 13.99
C CYS A 34 -10.70 5.57 12.62
N PRO A 35 -11.59 5.43 11.61
CA PRO A 35 -11.24 4.83 10.32
C PRO A 35 -10.22 5.64 9.51
N VAL A 36 -10.10 6.95 9.78
CA VAL A 36 -9.05 7.85 9.31
C VAL A 36 -8.31 8.34 10.55
N ALA A 37 -7.31 7.60 10.96
CA ALA A 37 -6.54 7.89 12.15
C ALA A 37 -5.30 8.75 11.80
N ARG A 38 -4.82 9.54 12.75
CA ARG A 38 -3.56 10.27 12.65
C ARG A 38 -2.62 9.79 13.74
N THR A 39 -1.42 9.40 13.34
CA THR A 39 -0.32 9.12 14.28
C THR A 39 0.73 10.21 14.21
N ASP A 40 1.47 10.41 15.31
CA ASP A 40 2.64 11.29 15.36
C ASP A 40 3.96 10.53 15.15
N SER A 41 3.89 9.20 15.03
CA SER A 41 5.05 8.35 14.71
C SER A 41 5.72 8.79 13.42
N TYR A 42 7.04 8.74 13.37
CA TYR A 42 7.87 9.00 12.19
C TYR A 42 7.63 10.35 11.49
N GLY A 43 7.24 11.38 12.24
CA GLY A 43 6.96 12.71 11.70
C GLY A 43 5.49 12.97 11.39
N GLY A 44 4.64 12.00 11.64
CA GLY A 44 3.19 12.09 11.51
C GLY A 44 2.67 11.66 10.13
N PHE A 45 1.67 10.78 10.14
CA PHE A 45 0.96 10.37 8.94
C PHE A 45 -0.49 9.95 9.25
N TYR A 46 -1.29 9.79 8.21
CA TYR A 46 -2.65 9.30 8.32
C TYR A 46 -2.74 7.82 7.97
N VAL A 47 -3.57 7.09 8.72
CA VAL A 47 -3.85 5.67 8.52
C VAL A 47 -5.30 5.51 8.12
N LEU A 48 -5.54 4.99 6.93
CA LEU A 48 -6.87 4.66 6.44
C LEU A 48 -7.11 3.16 6.64
N SER A 49 -8.24 2.81 7.22
CA SER A 49 -8.54 1.42 7.56
C SER A 49 -9.83 0.87 6.95
N ARG A 50 -10.69 1.71 6.36
CA ARG A 50 -11.88 1.27 5.62
C ARG A 50 -11.60 1.14 4.14
N PHE A 51 -12.20 0.13 3.51
CA PHE A 51 -12.03 -0.12 2.08
C PHE A 51 -12.47 1.09 1.23
N GLU A 52 -13.60 1.69 1.56
CA GLU A 52 -14.16 2.82 0.81
C GLU A 52 -13.23 4.05 0.82
N ASP A 53 -12.62 4.33 1.98
CA ASP A 53 -11.69 5.46 2.13
C ASP A 53 -10.39 5.20 1.34
N ILE A 54 -9.86 3.98 1.41
CA ILE A 54 -8.67 3.55 0.67
C ILE A 54 -8.95 3.60 -0.83
N GLU A 55 -10.10 3.07 -1.28
CA GLU A 55 -10.48 3.09 -2.69
C GLU A 55 -10.61 4.52 -3.22
N ALA A 56 -11.21 5.43 -2.44
CA ALA A 56 -11.34 6.84 -2.80
C ALA A 56 -9.98 7.50 -3.01
N VAL A 57 -9.03 7.29 -2.08
CA VAL A 57 -7.66 7.84 -2.21
C VAL A 57 -6.95 7.32 -3.46
N TYR A 58 -7.04 6.01 -3.74
CA TYR A 58 -6.41 5.43 -4.94
C TYR A 58 -7.02 5.93 -6.26
N LYS A 59 -8.26 6.40 -6.26
CA LYS A 59 -8.95 6.91 -7.45
C LYS A 59 -8.71 8.40 -7.69
N GLU A 60 -8.07 9.11 -6.76
CA GLU A 60 -7.85 10.55 -6.82
C GLU A 60 -6.35 10.93 -6.86
N PRO A 61 -5.60 10.53 -7.90
CA PRO A 61 -4.17 10.81 -7.99
C PRO A 61 -3.84 12.31 -8.11
N GLU A 62 -4.82 13.16 -8.42
CA GLU A 62 -4.65 14.61 -8.43
C GLU A 62 -4.54 15.20 -7.02
N ASN A 63 -5.11 14.52 -6.02
CA ASN A 63 -5.08 14.94 -4.62
C ASN A 63 -4.09 14.13 -3.79
N PHE A 64 -3.79 12.90 -4.20
CA PHE A 64 -2.95 11.95 -3.47
C PHE A 64 -1.85 11.40 -4.36
N SER A 65 -0.62 11.88 -4.15
CA SER A 65 0.56 11.41 -4.86
C SER A 65 1.00 10.01 -4.39
N SER A 66 1.58 9.25 -5.33
CA SER A 66 2.20 7.95 -5.03
C SER A 66 3.64 8.09 -4.49
N PHE A 67 4.19 9.29 -4.41
CA PHE A 67 5.54 9.53 -3.89
C PHE A 67 5.51 10.33 -2.58
N PRO A 68 6.29 9.90 -1.55
CA PRO A 68 6.97 8.62 -1.43
C PRO A 68 6.03 7.49 -1.01
N THR A 69 6.31 6.23 -1.42
CA THR A 69 5.53 5.05 -0.97
C THR A 69 5.90 4.60 0.42
N ASP A 70 7.09 4.94 0.90
CA ASP A 70 7.59 4.50 2.20
C ASP A 70 7.17 5.46 3.33
N THR A 71 6.74 4.88 4.45
CA THR A 71 6.51 5.63 5.70
C THR A 71 7.14 4.88 6.87
N PRO A 72 8.19 5.42 7.51
CA PRO A 72 8.89 6.67 7.15
C PRO A 72 9.65 6.55 5.82
N PRO A 73 9.93 7.66 5.15
CA PRO A 73 10.71 7.65 3.91
C PRO A 73 12.07 6.99 4.13
N THR A 74 12.45 6.08 3.23
CA THR A 74 13.76 5.41 3.29
C THR A 74 14.88 6.42 3.05
N PRO A 75 15.91 6.51 3.93
CA PRO A 75 17.04 7.41 3.71
C PRO A 75 17.73 7.19 2.37
N GLY A 76 17.94 8.26 1.59
CA GLY A 76 18.52 8.19 0.26
C GLY A 76 17.51 7.92 -0.87
N HIS A 77 16.23 7.75 -0.55
CA HIS A 77 15.14 7.63 -1.52
C HIS A 77 14.68 9.02 -2.01
N GLU A 78 15.54 9.68 -2.76
CA GLU A 78 15.30 11.04 -3.26
C GLU A 78 14.65 11.06 -4.66
N ARG A 79 14.58 9.91 -5.32
CA ARG A 79 14.03 9.77 -6.68
C ARG A 79 12.92 8.74 -6.70
N PRO A 80 11.81 9.03 -7.39
CA PRO A 80 10.70 8.09 -7.46
C PRO A 80 11.09 6.77 -8.13
N LEU A 81 10.57 5.67 -7.60
CA LEU A 81 10.67 4.33 -8.19
C LEU A 81 9.72 4.23 -9.39
N ILE A 82 10.27 4.20 -10.59
CA ILE A 82 9.49 4.14 -11.83
C ILE A 82 9.04 2.70 -12.10
N PRO A 83 7.77 2.47 -12.40
CA PRO A 83 6.64 3.39 -12.52
C PRO A 83 5.82 3.56 -11.23
N LEU A 84 6.23 2.96 -10.11
CA LEU A 84 5.44 2.82 -8.89
C LEU A 84 5.08 4.17 -8.26
N GLU A 85 6.05 5.08 -8.20
CA GLU A 85 5.95 6.36 -7.50
C GLU A 85 5.87 7.56 -8.46
N VAL A 86 5.33 7.33 -9.65
CA VAL A 86 5.12 8.37 -10.65
C VAL A 86 3.63 8.58 -10.85
N ASP A 87 3.18 9.82 -10.68
CA ASP A 87 1.77 10.17 -10.85
C ASP A 87 1.39 10.39 -12.32
N PRO A 88 0.09 10.33 -12.68
CA PRO A 88 -0.38 10.74 -13.99
C PRO A 88 -0.01 12.21 -14.31
N PRO A 89 0.27 12.56 -15.58
CA PRO A 89 0.16 11.70 -16.77
C PRO A 89 1.34 10.78 -17.03
N ASP A 90 2.50 11.03 -16.37
CA ASP A 90 3.76 10.35 -16.67
C ASP A 90 3.71 8.85 -16.31
N HIS A 91 2.98 8.47 -15.27
CA HIS A 91 2.74 7.07 -14.91
C HIS A 91 2.25 6.25 -16.11
N LEU A 92 1.30 6.77 -16.89
CA LEU A 92 0.76 6.06 -18.05
C LEU A 92 1.79 5.83 -19.15
N HIS A 93 2.76 6.73 -19.30
CA HIS A 93 3.85 6.57 -20.25
C HIS A 93 4.69 5.32 -19.89
N TYR A 94 5.14 5.24 -18.66
CA TYR A 94 5.96 4.11 -18.17
C TYR A 94 5.16 2.81 -18.10
N ARG A 95 3.91 2.87 -17.65
CA ARG A 95 3.04 1.71 -17.54
C ARG A 95 2.82 1.00 -18.88
N ARG A 96 2.61 1.76 -19.95
CA ARG A 96 2.43 1.22 -21.32
C ARG A 96 3.62 0.40 -21.80
N ILE A 97 4.84 0.70 -21.34
CA ILE A 97 6.04 -0.05 -21.71
C ILE A 97 5.96 -1.49 -21.21
N VAL A 98 5.40 -1.70 -20.03
CA VAL A 98 5.36 -3.01 -19.38
C VAL A 98 4.02 -3.75 -19.56
N ASP A 99 2.94 -3.05 -19.87
CA ASP A 99 1.58 -3.61 -19.91
C ASP A 99 1.42 -4.81 -20.83
N HIS A 100 2.12 -4.83 -21.96
CA HIS A 100 2.03 -5.95 -22.91
C HIS A 100 2.57 -7.28 -22.32
N HIS A 101 3.50 -7.21 -21.35
CA HIS A 101 4.01 -8.38 -20.62
C HIS A 101 3.05 -8.87 -19.52
N PHE A 102 2.10 -8.06 -19.11
CA PHE A 102 1.12 -8.40 -18.08
C PHE A 102 -0.30 -8.63 -18.65
N GLY A 103 -0.45 -8.49 -19.96
CA GLY A 103 -1.73 -8.73 -20.62
C GLY A 103 -2.16 -10.22 -20.54
N PRO A 104 -3.48 -10.52 -20.44
CA PRO A 104 -3.97 -11.89 -20.29
C PRO A 104 -3.47 -12.87 -21.35
N LYS A 105 -3.28 -12.39 -22.58
CA LYS A 105 -2.79 -13.21 -23.69
C LYS A 105 -1.35 -13.67 -23.44
N PHE A 106 -0.47 -12.78 -22.97
CA PHE A 106 0.91 -13.11 -22.66
C PHE A 106 1.00 -14.01 -21.43
N ILE A 107 0.27 -13.69 -20.36
CA ILE A 107 0.25 -14.48 -19.12
C ILE A 107 -0.16 -15.93 -19.39
N LYS A 108 -1.16 -16.16 -20.26
CA LYS A 108 -1.55 -17.53 -20.66
C LYS A 108 -0.41 -18.34 -21.31
N THR A 109 0.54 -17.67 -21.99
CA THR A 109 1.69 -18.38 -22.59
C THR A 109 2.70 -18.84 -21.55
N LEU A 110 2.73 -18.21 -20.38
CA LEU A 110 3.63 -18.55 -19.26
C LEU A 110 3.06 -19.66 -18.38
N GLU A 111 1.74 -19.88 -18.37
CA GLU A 111 1.07 -20.81 -17.46
C GLU A 111 1.66 -22.23 -17.49
N PRO A 112 1.97 -22.86 -18.66
CA PRO A 112 2.57 -24.20 -18.69
C PRO A 112 3.92 -24.26 -17.98
N ALA A 113 4.80 -23.30 -18.24
CA ALA A 113 6.12 -23.24 -17.62
C ALA A 113 6.04 -22.98 -16.11
N MET A 114 5.11 -22.13 -15.69
CA MET A 114 4.87 -21.87 -14.26
C MET A 114 4.36 -23.13 -13.54
N ARG A 115 3.48 -23.91 -14.16
CA ARG A 115 2.99 -25.17 -13.60
C ARG A 115 4.09 -26.21 -13.49
N GLU A 116 4.91 -26.37 -14.53
CA GLU A 116 6.05 -27.29 -14.54
C GLU A 116 7.06 -26.93 -13.44
N TYR A 117 7.40 -25.63 -13.33
CA TYR A 117 8.30 -25.14 -12.30
C TYR A 117 7.75 -25.39 -10.88
N ALA A 118 6.49 -25.07 -10.65
CA ALA A 118 5.84 -25.30 -9.35
C ALA A 118 5.78 -26.80 -8.99
N ALA A 119 5.47 -27.67 -9.95
CA ALA A 119 5.47 -29.11 -9.73
C ALA A 119 6.86 -29.64 -9.34
N GLY A 120 7.92 -29.11 -9.94
CA GLY A 120 9.29 -29.48 -9.60
C GLY A 120 9.76 -29.03 -8.21
N LEU A 121 9.08 -28.02 -7.61
CA LEU A 121 9.39 -27.58 -6.25
C LEU A 121 8.65 -28.39 -5.16
N VAL A 122 7.55 -29.04 -5.50
CA VAL A 122 6.68 -29.76 -4.56
C VAL A 122 6.92 -31.28 -4.60
N GLY A 123 7.53 -31.78 -5.67
CA GLY A 123 7.91 -33.20 -5.84
C GLY A 123 9.24 -33.50 -5.28
#